data_46280d5d179507e70b643482c50cb53c
#
_entry.id   46280d5d179507e70b643482c50cb53c
#
_cell.length_a   1.000
_cell.length_b   1.000
_cell.length_c   1.000
_cell.angle_alpha   90.00
_cell.angle_beta   90.00
_cell.angle_gamma   90.00
#
_symmetry.space_group_name_H-M   'P 1'
#
loop_
_entity.id
_entity.type
_entity.pdbx_description
1 polymer ?
#
loop_
_entity_poly.entity_id
_entity_poly.type
_entity_poly.pdbx_seq_one_letter_code
_entity_poly.pdbx_strand_id
1 'polypeptide(L)'
;MHIAIVGAGISGLLTALELIEHGCSVEIFDQQQAGQAASWAGGGILSPMYPWRYPQSVNDLAKYGKSMYQAWNEKISPISGIDFEIHETGMLIFDEADFDIGLNYKDQHQEPMQHCELLQREQLEQVNSRISTRFQQAIHFPQLANVRNPRLL
;
A
#
# COMPACT_ATOMS: atom_id res chain seq x y z
N MET A 1 -19.15 23.93 8.25
CA MET A 1 -17.79 24.49 8.54
C MET A 1 -17.09 24.65 7.19
N HIS A 2 -16.29 25.70 7.02
CA HIS A 2 -15.45 25.90 5.83
C HIS A 2 -14.00 25.56 6.16
N ILE A 3 -13.36 24.71 5.36
CA ILE A 3 -12.02 24.16 5.65
C ILE A 3 -11.13 24.37 4.42
N ALA A 4 -9.94 24.93 4.65
CA ALA A 4 -8.89 25.04 3.65
C ALA A 4 -7.89 23.88 3.81
N ILE A 5 -7.59 23.20 2.71
CA ILE A 5 -6.58 22.14 2.64
C ILE A 5 -5.41 22.61 1.79
N VAL A 6 -4.20 22.49 2.29
CA VAL A 6 -2.99 22.79 1.53
C VAL A 6 -2.36 21.49 1.05
N GLY A 7 -2.31 21.32 -0.27
CA GLY A 7 -1.82 20.12 -0.94
C GLY A 7 -2.94 19.31 -1.59
N ALA A 8 -2.89 19.17 -2.91
CA ALA A 8 -3.81 18.36 -3.72
C ALA A 8 -3.20 17.02 -4.15
N GLY A 9 -2.36 16.43 -3.32
CA GLY A 9 -1.96 15.04 -3.43
C GLY A 9 -3.07 14.11 -2.91
N ILE A 10 -2.86 12.77 -2.98
CA ILE A 10 -3.85 11.78 -2.57
C ILE A 10 -4.37 12.02 -1.14
N SER A 11 -3.50 12.37 -0.20
CA SER A 11 -3.91 12.64 1.18
C SER A 11 -4.85 13.83 1.30
N GLY A 12 -4.55 14.93 0.61
CA GLY A 12 -5.40 16.13 0.63
C GLY A 12 -6.74 15.89 -0.07
N LEU A 13 -6.73 15.18 -1.20
CA LEU A 13 -7.94 14.86 -1.97
C LEU A 13 -8.88 13.92 -1.20
N LEU A 14 -8.36 12.85 -0.60
CA LEU A 14 -9.16 11.94 0.21
C LEU A 14 -9.67 12.61 1.50
N THR A 15 -8.86 13.47 2.13
CA THR A 15 -9.32 14.27 3.27
C THR A 15 -10.46 15.21 2.87
N ALA A 16 -10.36 15.85 1.70
CA ALA A 16 -11.42 16.71 1.19
C ALA A 16 -12.72 15.92 0.96
N LEU A 17 -12.60 14.75 0.35
CA LEU A 17 -13.75 13.86 0.09
C LEU A 17 -14.48 13.51 1.39
N GLU A 18 -13.75 13.03 2.39
CA GLU A 18 -14.31 12.70 3.70
C GLU A 18 -14.98 13.90 4.39
N LEU A 19 -14.34 15.07 4.36
CA LEU A 19 -14.91 16.29 4.94
C LEU A 19 -16.18 16.76 4.25
N ILE A 20 -16.24 16.67 2.92
CA ILE A 20 -17.44 17.00 2.13
C ILE A 20 -18.61 16.09 2.52
N GLU A 21 -18.37 14.81 2.68
CA GLU A 21 -19.40 13.85 3.11
C GLU A 21 -19.91 14.12 4.52
N HIS A 22 -19.06 14.68 5.38
CA HIS A 22 -19.46 15.15 6.70
C HIS A 22 -20.08 16.56 6.69
N GLY A 23 -20.49 17.06 5.50
CA GLY A 23 -21.19 18.33 5.35
C GLY A 23 -20.29 19.57 5.49
N CYS A 24 -19.00 19.42 5.35
CA CYS A 24 -18.07 20.56 5.32
C CYS A 24 -17.99 21.16 3.90
N SER A 25 -17.80 22.46 3.81
CA SER A 25 -17.33 23.14 2.58
C SER A 25 -15.80 23.12 2.57
N VAL A 26 -15.20 22.67 1.48
CA VAL A 26 -13.74 22.48 1.39
C VAL A 26 -13.19 23.29 0.21
N GLU A 27 -12.04 23.92 0.41
CA GLU A 27 -11.24 24.56 -0.61
C GLU A 27 -9.82 24.00 -0.56
N ILE A 28 -9.28 23.59 -1.73
CA ILE A 28 -7.95 22.95 -1.83
C ILE A 28 -7.01 23.90 -2.55
N PHE A 29 -5.85 24.14 -1.96
CA PHE A 29 -4.77 24.97 -2.51
C PHE A 29 -3.57 24.09 -2.84
N ASP A 30 -3.06 24.16 -4.06
CA ASP A 30 -1.81 23.52 -4.45
C ASP A 30 -1.02 24.45 -5.38
N GLN A 31 0.29 24.34 -5.34
CA GLN A 31 1.18 25.10 -6.22
C GLN A 31 1.28 24.49 -7.63
N GLN A 32 0.80 23.25 -7.81
CA GLN A 32 0.84 22.50 -9.06
C GLN A 32 -0.55 21.93 -9.39
N GLN A 33 -0.65 21.24 -10.51
CA GLN A 33 -1.85 20.49 -10.85
C GLN A 33 -2.06 19.36 -9.84
N ALA A 34 -3.32 19.11 -9.47
CA ALA A 34 -3.69 18.08 -8.51
C ALA A 34 -3.09 16.70 -8.88
N GLY A 35 -2.59 16.00 -7.88
CA GLY A 35 -2.03 14.66 -8.01
C GLY A 35 -0.63 14.58 -8.62
N GLN A 36 -0.09 15.63 -9.21
CA GLN A 36 1.14 15.57 -10.02
C GLN A 36 2.47 15.70 -9.25
N ALA A 37 2.45 15.67 -7.93
CA ALA A 37 3.66 15.68 -7.11
C ALA A 37 4.04 14.26 -6.65
N ALA A 38 4.20 14.05 -5.35
CA ALA A 38 4.59 12.76 -4.77
C ALA A 38 3.59 11.62 -5.10
N SER A 39 2.30 11.93 -5.20
CA SER A 39 1.27 10.94 -5.56
C SER A 39 1.45 10.39 -6.97
N TRP A 40 1.86 11.24 -7.92
CA TRP A 40 2.21 10.82 -9.29
C TRP A 40 3.43 9.90 -9.34
N ALA A 41 4.39 10.13 -8.46
CA ALA A 41 5.62 9.36 -8.38
C ALA A 41 5.48 8.07 -7.56
N GLY A 42 4.33 7.83 -6.95
CA GLY A 42 4.06 6.67 -6.12
C GLY A 42 4.18 5.35 -6.89
N GLY A 43 4.69 4.31 -6.23
CA GLY A 43 4.82 2.97 -6.80
C GLY A 43 3.56 2.11 -6.75
N GLY A 44 2.50 2.61 -6.11
CA GLY A 44 1.22 1.90 -6.00
C GLY A 44 1.18 0.74 -5.01
N ILE A 45 2.21 0.54 -4.21
CA ILE A 45 2.26 -0.55 -3.23
C ILE A 45 1.47 -0.15 -1.98
N LEU A 46 0.49 -0.96 -1.60
CA LEU A 46 -0.34 -0.78 -0.42
C LEU A 46 0.31 -1.52 0.78
N SER A 47 1.24 -0.88 1.41
CA SER A 47 2.19 -1.46 2.35
C SER A 47 2.05 -0.87 3.76
N PRO A 48 2.86 -1.28 4.78
CA PRO A 48 4.32 -1.06 4.72
C PRO A 48 5.12 -2.21 4.09
N MET A 49 6.08 -1.88 3.21
CA MET A 49 7.19 -2.78 2.87
C MET A 49 8.18 -2.79 4.03
N TYR A 50 8.79 -3.94 4.34
CA TYR A 50 9.74 -4.06 5.44
C TYR A 50 9.18 -3.50 6.76
N PRO A 51 8.10 -4.06 7.31
CA PRO A 51 7.41 -3.46 8.46
C PRO A 51 8.29 -3.33 9.70
N TRP A 52 9.34 -4.14 9.84
CA TRP A 52 10.34 -4.03 10.91
C TRP A 52 11.23 -2.78 10.84
N ARG A 53 11.21 -2.05 9.73
CA ARG A 53 11.97 -0.79 9.54
C ARG A 53 11.18 0.45 9.99
N TYR A 54 9.92 0.28 10.41
CA TYR A 54 9.04 1.37 10.77
C TYR A 54 8.56 1.24 12.23
N PRO A 55 8.28 2.36 12.91
CA PRO A 55 7.57 2.33 14.18
C PRO A 55 6.20 1.67 14.04
N GLN A 56 5.72 1.01 15.10
CA GLN A 56 4.43 0.31 15.08
C GLN A 56 3.27 1.23 14.67
N SER A 57 3.28 2.49 15.11
CA SER A 57 2.25 3.47 14.71
C SER A 57 2.15 3.71 13.20
N VAL A 58 3.26 3.60 12.47
CA VAL A 58 3.28 3.70 11.00
C VAL A 58 2.68 2.44 10.38
N ASN A 59 3.02 1.27 10.92
CA ASN A 59 2.45 0.00 10.47
C ASN A 59 0.94 -0.06 10.70
N ASP A 60 0.46 0.40 11.84
CA ASP A 60 -0.97 0.46 12.19
C ASP A 60 -1.72 1.39 11.23
N LEU A 61 -1.17 2.57 10.95
CA LEU A 61 -1.75 3.52 9.99
C LEU A 61 -1.79 2.95 8.57
N ALA A 62 -0.73 2.32 8.13
CA ALA A 62 -0.66 1.70 6.79
C ALA A 62 -1.64 0.53 6.66
N LYS A 63 -1.78 -0.30 7.69
CA LYS A 63 -2.77 -1.38 7.77
C LYS A 63 -4.19 -0.84 7.65
N TYR A 64 -4.51 0.20 8.42
CA TYR A 64 -5.82 0.87 8.35
C TYR A 64 -6.06 1.46 6.96
N GLY A 65 -5.10 2.19 6.41
CA GLY A 65 -5.19 2.76 5.06
C GLY A 65 -5.44 1.68 4.00
N LYS A 66 -4.70 0.56 4.05
CA LYS A 66 -4.91 -0.56 3.11
C LYS A 66 -6.35 -1.07 3.15
N SER A 67 -6.95 -1.22 4.33
CA SER A 67 -8.33 -1.73 4.46
C SER A 67 -9.38 -0.80 3.84
N MET A 68 -9.07 0.49 3.69
CA MET A 68 -9.98 1.49 3.13
C MET A 68 -9.97 1.55 1.59
N TYR A 69 -8.91 1.05 0.94
CA TYR A 69 -8.77 1.20 -0.52
C TYR A 69 -9.90 0.56 -1.30
N GLN A 70 -10.38 -0.61 -0.89
CA GLN A 70 -11.48 -1.28 -1.55
C GLN A 70 -12.78 -0.46 -1.44
N ALA A 71 -13.09 0.05 -0.26
CA ALA A 71 -14.27 0.88 -0.04
C ALA A 71 -14.22 2.19 -0.85
N TRP A 72 -13.05 2.82 -0.94
CA TRP A 72 -12.89 4.00 -1.80
C TRP A 72 -13.00 3.65 -3.28
N ASN A 73 -12.46 2.51 -3.73
CA ASN A 73 -12.64 2.09 -5.11
C ASN A 73 -14.12 1.90 -5.47
N GLU A 74 -14.89 1.20 -4.64
CA GLU A 74 -16.31 0.98 -4.82
C GLU A 74 -17.12 2.30 -4.85
N LYS A 75 -16.67 3.30 -4.12
CA LYS A 75 -17.30 4.60 -4.02
C LYS A 75 -16.94 5.55 -5.17
N ILE A 76 -15.66 5.59 -5.53
CA ILE A 76 -15.11 6.58 -6.48
C ILE A 76 -15.20 6.08 -7.92
N SER A 77 -14.98 4.80 -8.19
CA SER A 77 -14.98 4.24 -9.54
C SER A 77 -16.28 4.48 -10.32
N PRO A 78 -17.48 4.37 -9.75
CA PRO A 78 -18.71 4.66 -10.47
C PRO A 78 -18.86 6.13 -10.87
N ILE A 79 -18.22 7.05 -10.16
CA ILE A 79 -18.30 8.49 -10.39
C ILE A 79 -17.24 8.93 -11.39
N SER A 80 -16.01 8.44 -11.21
CA SER A 80 -14.86 8.79 -12.03
C SER A 80 -14.76 8.02 -13.35
N GLY A 81 -15.37 6.83 -13.41
CA GLY A 81 -15.16 5.87 -14.48
C GLY A 81 -13.79 5.18 -14.44
N ILE A 82 -13.05 5.32 -13.33
CA ILE A 82 -11.70 4.77 -13.16
C ILE A 82 -11.71 3.74 -12.04
N ASP A 83 -11.32 2.51 -12.35
CA ASP A 83 -11.05 1.45 -11.36
C ASP A 83 -9.62 1.62 -10.83
N PHE A 84 -9.43 1.50 -9.53
CA PHE A 84 -8.11 1.53 -8.90
C PHE A 84 -7.27 0.32 -9.26
N GLU A 85 -7.89 -0.74 -9.78
CA GLU A 85 -7.23 -2.01 -10.10
C GLU A 85 -6.37 -2.51 -8.93
N ILE A 86 -7.03 -2.76 -7.79
CA ILE A 86 -6.38 -3.28 -6.59
C ILE A 86 -6.13 -4.77 -6.76
N HIS A 87 -4.87 -5.18 -6.64
CA HIS A 87 -4.45 -6.57 -6.77
C HIS A 87 -3.64 -7.03 -5.56
N GLU A 88 -4.03 -8.15 -4.96
CA GLU A 88 -3.20 -8.85 -3.99
C GLU A 88 -2.20 -9.74 -4.74
N THR A 89 -1.01 -9.19 -4.98
CA THR A 89 0.05 -9.87 -5.75
C THR A 89 1.12 -10.49 -4.88
N GLY A 90 1.09 -10.20 -3.58
CA GLY A 90 2.16 -10.56 -2.67
C GLY A 90 3.46 -9.79 -2.93
N MET A 91 4.45 -10.05 -2.09
CA MET A 91 5.80 -9.49 -2.22
C MET A 91 6.83 -10.51 -1.74
N LEU A 92 7.94 -10.62 -2.47
CA LEU A 92 9.10 -11.41 -2.10
C LEU A 92 10.27 -10.49 -1.75
N ILE A 93 10.88 -10.69 -0.58
CA ILE A 93 12.09 -10.01 -0.14
C ILE A 93 13.25 -11.00 -0.22
N PHE A 94 14.26 -10.65 -1.02
CA PHE A 94 15.44 -11.47 -1.27
C PHE A 94 16.70 -10.97 -0.54
N ASP A 95 16.61 -9.89 0.22
CA ASP A 95 17.73 -9.34 0.97
C ASP A 95 18.00 -10.20 2.21
N GLU A 96 19.10 -10.94 2.18
CA GLU A 96 19.50 -11.85 3.28
C GLU A 96 19.72 -11.11 4.60
N ALA A 97 20.09 -9.83 4.56
CA ALA A 97 20.25 -9.02 5.74
C ALA A 97 18.94 -8.80 6.52
N ASP A 98 17.80 -8.96 5.84
CA ASP A 98 16.49 -8.82 6.47
C ASP A 98 15.90 -10.15 6.97
N PHE A 99 16.51 -11.30 6.69
CA PHE A 99 15.89 -12.59 6.99
C PHE A 99 15.68 -12.82 8.48
N ASP A 100 16.72 -12.64 9.30
CA ASP A 100 16.61 -12.85 10.74
C ASP A 100 15.60 -11.89 11.39
N ILE A 101 15.60 -10.63 10.96
CA ILE A 101 14.69 -9.60 11.45
C ILE A 101 13.26 -9.90 11.00
N GLY A 102 13.08 -10.31 9.74
CA GLY A 102 11.78 -10.65 9.17
C GLY A 102 11.17 -11.90 9.80
N LEU A 103 11.98 -12.91 10.13
CA LEU A 103 11.52 -14.11 10.83
C LEU A 103 11.11 -13.78 12.27
N ASN A 104 11.87 -12.97 12.99
CA ASN A 104 11.50 -12.47 14.30
C ASN A 104 10.20 -11.66 14.26
N TYR A 105 10.02 -10.83 13.23
CA TYR A 105 8.80 -10.07 13.01
C TYR A 105 7.59 -11.00 12.83
N LYS A 106 7.72 -12.03 12.00
CA LYS A 106 6.69 -13.06 11.80
C LYS A 106 6.24 -13.69 13.11
N ASP A 107 7.18 -14.06 13.98
CA ASP A 107 6.88 -14.72 15.24
C ASP A 107 6.12 -13.83 16.23
N GLN A 108 6.30 -12.52 16.11
CA GLN A 108 5.64 -11.51 16.95
C GLN A 108 4.29 -11.04 16.39
N HIS A 109 4.04 -11.20 15.08
CA HIS A 109 2.88 -10.66 14.37
C HIS A 109 2.16 -11.75 13.60
N GLN A 110 1.20 -12.40 14.25
CA GLN A 110 0.41 -13.50 13.65
C GLN A 110 -0.87 -13.03 12.94
N GLU A 111 -1.12 -11.73 12.87
CA GLU A 111 -2.30 -11.22 12.19
C GLU A 111 -2.21 -11.41 10.67
N PRO A 112 -3.31 -11.76 9.97
CA PRO A 112 -3.28 -12.11 8.54
C PRO A 112 -2.63 -11.05 7.65
N MET A 113 -2.88 -9.76 7.89
CA MET A 113 -2.34 -8.67 7.07
C MET A 113 -0.85 -8.38 7.31
N GLN A 114 -0.25 -8.99 8.33
CA GLN A 114 1.17 -8.89 8.67
C GLN A 114 1.87 -10.24 8.54
N HIS A 115 1.11 -11.26 8.14
CA HIS A 115 1.65 -12.60 7.98
C HIS A 115 2.71 -12.62 6.88
N CYS A 116 3.87 -13.16 7.22
CA CYS A 116 4.91 -13.48 6.26
C CYS A 116 5.45 -14.89 6.53
N GLU A 117 6.05 -15.49 5.53
CA GLU A 117 6.63 -16.84 5.58
C GLU A 117 8.00 -16.87 4.91
N LEU A 118 8.87 -17.77 5.33
CA LEU A 118 10.11 -18.03 4.63
C LEU A 118 9.89 -19.12 3.59
N LEU A 119 10.02 -18.76 2.32
CA LEU A 119 9.98 -19.72 1.21
C LEU A 119 11.38 -20.20 0.87
N GLN A 120 11.51 -21.52 0.67
CA GLN A 120 12.69 -22.16 0.14
C GLN A 120 12.62 -22.24 -1.40
N ARG A 121 13.73 -22.62 -2.04
CA ARG A 121 13.86 -22.63 -3.51
C ARG A 121 12.68 -23.29 -4.24
N GLU A 122 12.26 -24.47 -3.79
CA GLU A 122 11.18 -25.23 -4.43
C GLU A 122 9.84 -24.47 -4.37
N GLN A 123 9.57 -23.79 -3.27
CA GLN A 123 8.37 -22.96 -3.08
C GLN A 123 8.45 -21.68 -3.92
N LEU A 124 9.64 -21.06 -4.05
CA LEU A 124 9.86 -19.90 -4.90
C LEU A 124 9.56 -20.22 -6.38
N GLU A 125 9.92 -21.42 -6.85
CA GLU A 125 9.60 -21.87 -8.21
C GLU A 125 8.10 -22.03 -8.44
N GLN A 126 7.36 -22.44 -7.41
CA GLN A 126 5.89 -22.53 -7.47
C GLN A 126 5.24 -21.14 -7.53
N VAL A 127 5.78 -20.16 -6.80
CA VAL A 127 5.30 -18.77 -6.84
C VAL A 127 5.57 -18.17 -8.22
N ASN A 128 6.79 -18.31 -8.75
CA ASN A 128 7.13 -17.83 -10.07
C ASN A 128 8.39 -18.53 -10.60
N SER A 129 8.22 -19.34 -11.64
CA SER A 129 9.32 -20.09 -12.27
C SER A 129 10.41 -19.21 -12.92
N ARG A 130 10.18 -17.91 -13.07
CA ARG A 130 11.16 -16.95 -13.62
C ARG A 130 12.10 -16.37 -12.57
N ILE A 131 11.90 -16.69 -11.27
CA ILE A 131 12.81 -16.25 -10.20
C ILE A 131 14.19 -16.87 -10.43
N SER A 132 15.21 -16.00 -10.49
CA SER A 132 16.60 -16.43 -10.71
C SER A 132 17.02 -17.51 -9.71
N THR A 133 17.71 -18.54 -10.21
CA THR A 133 18.24 -19.65 -9.40
C THR A 133 19.30 -19.23 -8.39
N ARG A 134 19.83 -18.01 -8.49
CA ARG A 134 20.73 -17.45 -7.47
C ARG A 134 20.05 -17.27 -6.10
N PHE A 135 18.72 -17.08 -6.08
CA PHE A 135 17.96 -16.92 -4.85
C PHE A 135 17.49 -18.28 -4.35
N GLN A 136 17.95 -18.66 -3.16
CA GLN A 136 17.62 -19.94 -2.54
C GLN A 136 16.45 -19.83 -1.57
N GLN A 137 16.18 -18.62 -1.07
CA GLN A 137 15.09 -18.35 -0.14
C GLN A 137 14.62 -16.90 -0.27
N ALA A 138 13.41 -16.61 0.23
CA ALA A 138 12.87 -15.27 0.34
C ALA A 138 11.83 -15.19 1.47
N ILE A 139 11.66 -14.00 2.05
CA ILE A 139 10.49 -13.70 2.87
C ILE A 139 9.34 -13.34 1.95
N HIS A 140 8.21 -14.00 2.11
CA HIS A 140 7.00 -13.81 1.33
C HIS A 140 5.89 -13.17 2.17
N PHE A 141 5.31 -12.08 1.67
CA PHE A 141 4.10 -11.47 2.18
C PHE A 141 2.96 -11.74 1.20
N PRO A 142 2.16 -12.79 1.38
CA PRO A 142 1.18 -13.22 0.37
C PRO A 142 0.05 -12.22 0.16
N GLN A 143 -0.34 -11.50 1.19
CA GLN A 143 -1.47 -10.56 1.15
C GLN A 143 -1.08 -9.10 0.86
N LEU A 144 0.17 -8.85 0.49
CA LEU A 144 0.54 -7.49 0.09
C LEU A 144 -0.14 -7.14 -1.22
N ALA A 145 -0.80 -5.98 -1.25
CA ALA A 145 -1.55 -5.51 -2.41
C ALA A 145 -0.87 -4.32 -3.09
N ASN A 146 -1.25 -4.07 -4.32
CA ASN A 146 -0.90 -2.87 -5.05
C ASN A 146 -2.09 -2.35 -5.85
N VAL A 147 -2.03 -1.08 -6.23
CA VAL A 147 -2.84 -0.50 -7.30
C VAL A 147 -2.02 -0.52 -8.58
N ARG A 148 -2.61 -0.95 -9.68
CA ARG A 148 -1.86 -1.16 -10.93
C ARG A 148 -1.28 0.14 -11.49
N ASN A 149 -2.04 1.22 -11.42
CA ASN A 149 -1.59 2.52 -11.88
C ASN A 149 -1.94 3.62 -10.88
N PRO A 150 -1.02 3.97 -9.96
CA PRO A 150 -1.28 4.97 -8.93
C PRO A 150 -1.50 6.38 -9.48
N ARG A 151 -1.22 6.62 -10.77
CA ARG A 151 -1.49 7.91 -11.43
C ARG A 151 -2.95 8.10 -11.82
N LEU A 152 -3.74 7.03 -11.74
CA LEU A 152 -5.18 7.07 -12.01
C LEU A 152 -6.03 7.27 -10.74
N LEU A 153 -5.40 7.27 -9.57
CA LEU A 153 -6.05 7.50 -8.28
C LEU A 153 -6.48 8.93 -8.05
#